data_c72cf4348e05f5cf767a90c0382e071c
#
_entry.id   c72cf4348e05f5cf767a90c0382e071c
#
_cell.length_a   1.000
_cell.length_b   1.000
_cell.length_c   1.000
_cell.angle_alpha   90.00
_cell.angle_beta   90.00
_cell.angle_gamma   90.00
#
_symmetry.space_group_name_H-M   'P 1'
#
loop_
_entity.id
_entity.type
_entity.pdbx_description
1 polymer ?
#
loop_
_entity_poly.entity_id
_entity_poly.type
_entity_poly.pdbx_seq_one_letter_code
_entity_poly.pdbx_strand_id
1 'polypeptide(L)'
;TFEEDIENIKIPIDAKITLKLGESPVLTLNDKSGNSISVKGDKTIEEAIKVALSKEKVISQIGKLGNTTYILDNIDVDIDDNISLPISILNQLRREAIEKLNEERIYIKDRLYKNVKIEYKPKTQIRNKDIKLRVKVKNIEQLKSVIGYNLDAIYYEDINTLNEAIEITNNKVKIIYSLPRILRNKDYKILNNLSDKNMAVQVGNLGSINLFKNNELYIDSYLNVFNSETIKHYSSEGANTVCISQELNLTEIKEMLNYSDLDIESIAYGYTPLMISEYCPMGVLIRDCKKDKRSSICNKSMYALKDGKDEVFRLSQDVFCR
;
A
#
# COMPACT_ATOMS: atom_id res chain seq x y z
N THR A 1 -2.73 9.60 -21.65
CA THR A 1 -1.45 9.76 -20.96
C THR A 1 -1.30 8.87 -19.73
N PHE A 2 -2.41 8.38 -19.12
CA PHE A 2 -2.35 7.37 -18.04
C PHE A 2 -2.09 5.95 -18.58
N GLU A 3 -2.45 5.68 -19.82
CA GLU A 3 -2.30 4.37 -20.47
C GLU A 3 -0.86 4.09 -20.91
N GLU A 4 -0.11 5.11 -21.33
CA GLU A 4 1.27 4.94 -21.82
C GLU A 4 2.29 4.54 -20.74
N ASP A 5 2.10 4.96 -19.50
CA ASP A 5 3.06 4.68 -18.41
C ASP A 5 2.85 3.30 -17.75
N ILE A 6 1.64 2.73 -17.83
CA ILE A 6 1.33 1.41 -17.26
C ILE A 6 1.79 0.29 -18.20
N GLU A 7 1.66 0.49 -19.51
CA GLU A 7 2.07 -0.51 -20.51
C GLU A 7 3.59 -0.68 -20.62
N ASN A 8 4.39 0.23 -20.12
CA ASN A 8 5.86 0.22 -20.21
C ASN A 8 6.58 -0.38 -19.01
N ILE A 9 5.88 -0.85 -17.97
CA ILE A 9 6.51 -1.53 -16.85
C ILE A 9 6.91 -2.94 -17.29
N LYS A 10 8.22 -3.14 -17.51
CA LYS A 10 8.81 -4.44 -17.84
C LYS A 10 9.49 -5.05 -16.63
N ILE A 11 9.46 -6.37 -16.57
CA ILE A 11 10.09 -7.16 -15.53
C ILE A 11 11.51 -7.51 -15.98
N PRO A 12 12.56 -7.07 -15.27
CA PRO A 12 13.93 -7.41 -15.62
C PRO A 12 14.21 -8.89 -15.35
N ILE A 13 14.81 -9.56 -16.34
CA ILE A 13 15.25 -10.95 -16.23
C ILE A 13 16.70 -11.09 -16.64
N ASP A 14 17.41 -12.01 -15.99
CA ASP A 14 18.73 -12.46 -16.38
C ASP A 14 18.61 -13.78 -17.15
N ALA A 15 19.40 -13.91 -18.20
CA ALA A 15 19.46 -15.12 -19.03
C ALA A 15 20.84 -15.76 -18.98
N LYS A 16 20.89 -17.09 -18.95
CA LYS A 16 22.11 -17.86 -19.19
C LYS A 16 21.81 -18.89 -20.25
N ILE A 17 22.61 -18.88 -21.32
CA ILE A 17 22.50 -19.86 -22.39
C ILE A 17 23.81 -20.64 -22.55
N THR A 18 23.68 -21.97 -22.60
CA THR A 18 24.80 -22.91 -22.78
C THR A 18 24.65 -23.63 -24.10
N LEU A 19 25.69 -23.54 -24.94
CA LEU A 19 25.73 -24.08 -26.31
C LEU A 19 27.03 -24.84 -26.49
N LYS A 20 27.02 -26.18 -26.25
CA LYS A 20 28.19 -27.07 -26.34
C LYS A 20 28.04 -28.03 -27.50
N LEU A 21 29.13 -28.26 -28.22
CA LEU A 21 29.16 -29.20 -29.36
C LEU A 21 28.73 -30.60 -28.91
N GLY A 22 27.82 -31.23 -29.68
CA GLY A 22 27.28 -32.56 -29.38
C GLY A 22 26.23 -32.58 -28.26
N GLU A 23 25.90 -31.45 -27.65
CA GLU A 23 24.87 -31.35 -26.63
C GLU A 23 23.63 -30.61 -27.14
N SER A 24 22.54 -30.71 -26.39
CA SER A 24 21.35 -29.89 -26.64
C SER A 24 21.53 -28.50 -26.01
N PRO A 25 21.07 -27.41 -26.66
CA PRO A 25 21.13 -26.08 -26.10
C PRO A 25 20.28 -25.95 -24.85
N VAL A 26 20.78 -25.23 -23.83
CA VAL A 26 20.06 -24.99 -22.58
C VAL A 26 19.95 -23.49 -22.35
N LEU A 27 18.74 -23.02 -22.11
CA LEU A 27 18.44 -21.63 -21.72
C LEU A 27 17.85 -21.59 -20.34
N THR A 28 18.47 -20.85 -19.44
CA THR A 28 17.97 -20.55 -18.10
C THR A 28 17.58 -19.09 -18.01
N LEU A 29 16.38 -18.80 -17.48
CA LEU A 29 15.90 -17.46 -17.18
C LEU A 29 15.66 -17.32 -15.69
N ASN A 30 16.06 -16.19 -15.13
CA ASN A 30 15.84 -15.85 -13.73
C ASN A 30 15.18 -14.48 -13.66
N ASP A 31 14.15 -14.33 -12.84
CA ASP A 31 13.66 -13.01 -12.45
C ASP A 31 14.29 -12.58 -11.10
N LYS A 32 14.18 -11.27 -10.80
CA LYS A 32 14.73 -10.74 -9.54
C LYS A 32 13.83 -11.04 -8.32
N SER A 33 12.74 -11.78 -8.52
CA SER A 33 11.81 -12.21 -7.47
C SER A 33 12.08 -13.65 -6.98
N GLY A 34 13.12 -14.30 -7.52
CA GLY A 34 13.57 -15.64 -7.10
C GLY A 34 12.98 -16.78 -7.94
N ASN A 35 12.24 -16.50 -9.02
CA ASN A 35 11.78 -17.52 -9.94
C ASN A 35 12.88 -17.83 -10.96
N SER A 36 13.14 -19.11 -11.16
CA SER A 36 14.18 -19.60 -12.07
C SER A 36 13.66 -20.81 -12.85
N ILE A 37 13.83 -20.80 -14.16
CA ILE A 37 13.47 -21.91 -15.03
C ILE A 37 14.61 -22.26 -16.00
N SER A 38 14.65 -23.48 -16.43
CA SER A 38 15.62 -23.95 -17.43
C SER A 38 14.91 -24.79 -18.51
N VAL A 39 15.19 -24.50 -19.75
CA VAL A 39 14.63 -25.20 -20.92
C VAL A 39 15.76 -25.78 -21.74
N LYS A 40 15.58 -27.04 -22.18
CA LYS A 40 16.51 -27.75 -23.03
C LYS A 40 15.92 -27.91 -24.42
N GLY A 41 16.67 -27.57 -25.45
CA GLY A 41 16.21 -27.73 -26.84
C GLY A 41 16.26 -29.17 -27.33
N ASP A 42 15.43 -29.45 -28.33
CA ASP A 42 15.24 -30.79 -28.88
C ASP A 42 16.35 -31.23 -29.86
N LYS A 43 17.15 -30.28 -30.38
CA LYS A 43 18.21 -30.56 -31.35
C LYS A 43 19.58 -30.45 -30.72
N THR A 44 20.45 -31.39 -31.10
CA THR A 44 21.88 -31.38 -30.77
C THR A 44 22.60 -30.32 -31.58
N ILE A 45 23.55 -29.66 -30.95
CA ILE A 45 24.42 -28.66 -31.57
C ILE A 45 25.49 -29.38 -32.43
N GLU A 46 25.58 -28.99 -33.70
CA GLU A 46 26.49 -29.58 -34.67
C GLU A 46 27.67 -28.63 -34.97
N GLU A 47 28.72 -29.16 -35.56
CA GLU A 47 29.84 -28.38 -36.07
C GLU A 47 29.39 -27.53 -37.29
N ALA A 48 29.88 -26.30 -37.39
CA ALA A 48 29.52 -25.39 -38.47
C ALA A 48 30.20 -25.76 -39.78
N ILE A 49 29.42 -25.97 -40.84
CA ILE A 49 29.95 -26.30 -42.18
C ILE A 49 30.29 -25.02 -42.96
N LYS A 50 29.54 -23.95 -42.81
CA LYS A 50 29.70 -22.70 -43.60
C LYS A 50 29.91 -21.47 -42.71
N VAL A 51 29.04 -21.24 -41.76
CA VAL A 51 29.06 -20.04 -40.89
C VAL A 51 28.79 -20.47 -39.47
N ALA A 52 29.73 -20.19 -38.57
CA ALA A 52 29.59 -20.46 -37.16
C ALA A 52 28.59 -19.49 -36.49
N LEU A 53 27.89 -19.98 -35.48
CA LEU A 53 26.98 -19.17 -34.66
C LEU A 53 27.78 -18.23 -33.77
N SER A 54 27.60 -16.92 -33.94
CA SER A 54 28.32 -15.94 -33.10
C SER A 54 27.57 -15.62 -31.79
N LYS A 55 28.30 -15.22 -30.76
CA LYS A 55 27.78 -14.81 -29.48
C LYS A 55 26.81 -13.63 -29.62
N GLU A 56 27.12 -12.65 -30.45
CA GLU A 56 26.29 -11.47 -30.71
C GLU A 56 24.95 -11.87 -31.32
N LYS A 57 24.95 -12.89 -32.20
CA LYS A 57 23.74 -13.40 -32.80
C LYS A 57 22.84 -14.07 -31.77
N VAL A 58 23.42 -14.85 -30.85
CA VAL A 58 22.67 -15.48 -29.75
C VAL A 58 22.04 -14.41 -28.87
N ILE A 59 22.82 -13.43 -28.41
CA ILE A 59 22.34 -12.31 -27.60
C ILE A 59 21.18 -11.60 -28.30
N SER A 60 21.35 -11.28 -29.59
CA SER A 60 20.31 -10.61 -30.37
C SER A 60 19.01 -11.42 -30.48
N GLN A 61 19.07 -12.76 -30.55
CA GLN A 61 17.87 -13.59 -30.66
C GLN A 61 17.18 -13.82 -29.33
N ILE A 62 17.95 -14.04 -28.26
CA ILE A 62 17.39 -14.20 -26.89
C ILE A 62 16.80 -12.89 -26.39
N GLY A 63 17.43 -11.76 -26.70
CA GLY A 63 16.96 -10.42 -26.29
C GLY A 63 15.68 -9.93 -27.00
N LYS A 64 15.12 -10.67 -27.97
CA LYS A 64 13.87 -10.29 -28.65
C LYS A 64 12.63 -10.54 -27.78
N LEU A 65 12.45 -9.71 -26.75
CA LEU A 65 11.37 -9.82 -25.76
C LEU A 65 10.24 -8.80 -25.96
N GLY A 66 10.23 -8.04 -27.06
CA GLY A 66 9.37 -6.88 -27.27
C GLY A 66 7.87 -7.08 -27.00
N ASN A 67 7.32 -8.25 -27.36
CA ASN A 67 5.90 -8.58 -27.17
C ASN A 67 5.63 -9.30 -25.82
N THR A 68 6.56 -9.23 -24.85
CA THR A 68 6.42 -9.86 -23.55
C THR A 68 6.45 -8.80 -22.44
N THR A 69 6.08 -9.20 -21.23
CA THR A 69 6.20 -8.37 -20.03
C THR A 69 7.63 -8.26 -19.51
N TYR A 70 8.61 -8.86 -20.20
CA TYR A 70 9.99 -8.94 -19.74
C TYR A 70 10.92 -8.02 -20.53
N ILE A 71 12.01 -7.63 -19.86
CA ILE A 71 13.17 -6.98 -20.45
C ILE A 71 14.44 -7.73 -20.02
N LEU A 72 15.35 -7.95 -20.95
CA LEU A 72 16.62 -8.59 -20.65
C LEU A 72 17.53 -7.58 -19.93
N ASP A 73 17.96 -7.92 -18.71
CA ASP A 73 18.89 -7.11 -17.93
C ASP A 73 20.34 -7.58 -18.18
N ASN A 74 20.59 -8.87 -17.95
CA ASN A 74 21.89 -9.49 -18.22
C ASN A 74 21.74 -10.77 -19.02
N ILE A 75 22.76 -11.10 -19.81
CA ILE A 75 22.87 -12.38 -20.50
C ILE A 75 24.29 -12.94 -20.44
N ASP A 76 24.40 -14.16 -19.92
CA ASP A 76 25.61 -14.97 -19.95
C ASP A 76 25.51 -15.99 -21.07
N VAL A 77 26.48 -15.99 -21.99
CA VAL A 77 26.52 -16.88 -23.14
C VAL A 77 27.78 -17.73 -23.07
N ASP A 78 27.59 -19.01 -22.76
CA ASP A 78 28.62 -20.05 -22.78
C ASP A 78 28.48 -20.86 -24.08
N ILE A 79 29.34 -20.56 -25.04
CA ILE A 79 29.29 -21.07 -26.41
C ILE A 79 30.64 -21.64 -26.84
N ASP A 80 30.63 -22.83 -27.42
CA ASP A 80 31.84 -23.42 -28.04
C ASP A 80 32.14 -22.78 -29.40
N ASP A 81 33.39 -22.84 -29.81
CA ASP A 81 33.84 -22.35 -31.09
C ASP A 81 33.33 -23.25 -32.24
N ASN A 82 33.12 -22.66 -33.42
CA ASN A 82 32.79 -23.35 -34.66
C ASN A 82 31.52 -24.23 -34.58
N ILE A 83 30.49 -23.81 -33.81
CA ILE A 83 29.23 -24.54 -33.75
C ILE A 83 28.17 -23.91 -34.63
N SER A 84 27.16 -24.73 -34.99
CA SER A 84 25.98 -24.34 -35.77
C SER A 84 24.69 -24.77 -35.07
N LEU A 85 23.75 -23.83 -34.96
CA LEU A 85 22.39 -24.08 -34.49
C LEU A 85 21.40 -23.22 -35.26
N PRO A 86 20.32 -23.79 -35.80
CA PRO A 86 19.28 -23.00 -36.48
C PRO A 86 18.70 -21.92 -35.57
N ILE A 87 18.55 -20.71 -36.10
CA ILE A 87 17.97 -19.58 -35.38
C ILE A 87 16.53 -19.88 -34.89
N SER A 88 15.80 -20.74 -35.64
CA SER A 88 14.46 -21.19 -35.22
C SER A 88 14.46 -21.89 -33.88
N ILE A 89 15.54 -22.66 -33.55
CA ILE A 89 15.68 -23.36 -32.27
C ILE A 89 15.92 -22.36 -31.13
N LEU A 90 16.77 -21.33 -31.32
CA LEU A 90 16.95 -20.27 -30.32
C LEU A 90 15.65 -19.53 -30.08
N ASN A 91 14.86 -19.26 -31.09
CA ASN A 91 13.57 -18.61 -30.97
C ASN A 91 12.53 -19.49 -30.25
N GLN A 92 12.55 -20.79 -30.52
CA GLN A 92 11.70 -21.76 -29.82
C GLN A 92 12.06 -21.83 -28.33
N LEU A 93 13.34 -22.03 -28.03
CA LEU A 93 13.84 -22.01 -26.63
C LEU A 93 13.41 -20.76 -25.87
N ARG A 94 13.59 -19.59 -26.48
CA ARG A 94 13.18 -18.34 -25.85
C ARG A 94 11.67 -18.32 -25.55
N ARG A 95 10.82 -18.73 -26.51
CA ARG A 95 9.36 -18.74 -26.31
C ARG A 95 8.96 -19.70 -25.20
N GLU A 96 9.50 -20.90 -25.22
CA GLU A 96 9.23 -21.94 -24.22
C GLU A 96 9.73 -21.52 -22.83
N ALA A 97 10.90 -20.90 -22.76
CA ALA A 97 11.44 -20.38 -21.51
C ALA A 97 10.55 -19.25 -20.92
N ILE A 98 10.06 -18.35 -21.75
CA ILE A 98 9.15 -17.29 -21.31
C ILE A 98 7.82 -17.89 -20.82
N GLU A 99 7.27 -18.87 -21.53
CA GLU A 99 6.03 -19.56 -21.13
C GLU A 99 6.19 -20.24 -19.76
N LYS A 100 7.25 -21.03 -19.58
CA LYS A 100 7.54 -21.67 -18.30
C LYS A 100 7.83 -20.67 -17.16
N LEU A 101 8.49 -19.56 -17.46
CA LEU A 101 8.71 -18.51 -16.47
C LEU A 101 7.38 -17.86 -16.05
N ASN A 102 6.45 -17.66 -16.98
CA ASN A 102 5.10 -17.18 -16.66
C ASN A 102 4.37 -18.18 -15.74
N GLU A 103 4.41 -19.48 -16.07
CA GLU A 103 3.81 -20.53 -15.25
C GLU A 103 4.40 -20.55 -13.84
N GLU A 104 5.73 -20.51 -13.71
CA GLU A 104 6.41 -20.48 -12.40
C GLU A 104 6.03 -19.23 -11.58
N ARG A 105 5.92 -18.08 -12.22
CA ARG A 105 5.55 -16.82 -11.54
C ARG A 105 4.12 -16.78 -11.04
N ILE A 106 3.19 -17.47 -11.71
CA ILE A 106 1.79 -17.55 -11.28
C ILE A 106 1.51 -18.76 -10.39
N TYR A 107 2.49 -19.68 -10.27
CA TYR A 107 2.32 -20.85 -9.46
C TYR A 107 2.15 -20.50 -7.98
N ILE A 108 1.00 -20.84 -7.45
CA ILE A 108 0.69 -20.68 -6.02
C ILE A 108 0.93 -22.04 -5.37
N LYS A 109 1.94 -22.11 -4.48
CA LYS A 109 2.20 -23.34 -3.70
C LYS A 109 0.94 -23.76 -2.96
N ASP A 110 0.67 -25.04 -2.98
CA ASP A 110 -0.46 -25.63 -2.23
C ASP A 110 -0.40 -25.19 -0.76
N ARG A 111 -1.47 -24.56 -0.32
CA ARG A 111 -1.61 -24.16 1.07
C ARG A 111 -1.97 -25.37 1.90
N LEU A 112 -1.16 -25.66 2.91
CA LEU A 112 -1.51 -26.68 3.89
C LEU A 112 -2.69 -26.18 4.72
N TYR A 113 -3.86 -26.78 4.53
CA TYR A 113 -5.02 -26.53 5.39
C TYR A 113 -4.80 -27.22 6.73
N LYS A 114 -4.74 -26.44 7.80
CA LYS A 114 -4.86 -26.96 9.15
C LYS A 114 -6.27 -26.66 9.64
N ASN A 115 -7.02 -27.67 10.04
CA ASN A 115 -8.25 -27.46 10.78
C ASN A 115 -7.90 -26.92 12.17
N VAL A 116 -7.92 -25.58 12.30
CA VAL A 116 -7.75 -24.92 13.58
C VAL A 116 -9.13 -24.66 14.16
N LYS A 117 -9.45 -25.28 15.29
CA LYS A 117 -10.62 -24.91 16.07
C LYS A 117 -10.31 -23.59 16.76
N ILE A 118 -10.97 -22.53 16.35
CA ILE A 118 -10.90 -21.25 17.03
C ILE A 118 -11.90 -21.29 18.18
N GLU A 119 -11.41 -21.33 19.41
CA GLU A 119 -12.26 -21.24 20.59
C GLU A 119 -12.43 -19.75 20.95
N TYR A 120 -13.65 -19.29 20.87
CA TYR A 120 -14.03 -17.95 21.33
C TYR A 120 -14.38 -18.03 22.82
N LYS A 121 -13.49 -17.52 23.68
CA LYS A 121 -13.78 -17.40 25.13
C LYS A 121 -14.13 -15.95 25.43
N PRO A 122 -15.38 -15.66 25.84
CA PRO A 122 -15.74 -14.34 26.28
C PRO A 122 -14.93 -13.95 27.52
N LYS A 123 -14.53 -12.68 27.60
CA LYS A 123 -13.85 -12.15 28.78
C LYS A 123 -14.87 -11.87 29.89
N THR A 124 -14.62 -12.41 31.04
CA THR A 124 -15.48 -12.27 32.21
C THR A 124 -15.41 -10.90 32.90
N GLN A 125 -14.57 -10.00 32.41
CA GLN A 125 -14.46 -8.69 33.01
C GLN A 125 -15.52 -7.73 32.43
N ILE A 126 -16.52 -7.44 33.27
CA ILE A 126 -17.41 -6.28 33.06
C ILE A 126 -16.56 -5.03 33.19
N ARG A 127 -16.29 -4.39 32.05
CA ARG A 127 -15.58 -3.11 32.04
C ARG A 127 -16.56 -2.00 32.41
N ASN A 128 -16.74 -1.74 33.72
CA ASN A 128 -17.34 -0.49 34.20
C ASN A 128 -16.30 0.61 34.02
N LYS A 129 -16.12 1.07 32.80
CA LYS A 129 -15.32 2.28 32.51
C LYS A 129 -16.26 3.43 32.18
N ASP A 130 -15.91 4.60 32.67
CA ASP A 130 -16.59 5.83 32.28
C ASP A 130 -16.52 6.02 30.74
N ILE A 131 -17.62 6.51 30.19
CA ILE A 131 -17.68 6.84 28.76
C ILE A 131 -16.78 8.04 28.51
N LYS A 132 -15.84 7.89 27.61
CA LYS A 132 -14.92 8.94 27.17
C LYS A 132 -15.47 9.65 25.96
N LEU A 133 -15.33 10.97 25.93
CA LEU A 133 -15.69 11.79 24.78
C LEU A 133 -14.45 12.35 24.11
N ARG A 134 -14.32 12.09 22.81
CA ARG A 134 -13.26 12.60 21.97
C ARG A 134 -13.84 13.36 20.78
N VAL A 135 -13.15 14.38 20.31
CA VAL A 135 -13.59 15.20 19.17
C VAL A 135 -12.49 15.26 18.12
N LYS A 136 -12.85 15.09 16.86
CA LYS A 136 -11.92 15.27 15.74
C LYS A 136 -12.10 16.67 15.17
N VAL A 137 -11.00 17.41 15.09
CA VAL A 137 -10.93 18.79 14.56
C VAL A 137 -9.82 18.93 13.55
N LYS A 138 -10.03 19.80 12.59
CA LYS A 138 -9.14 19.96 11.44
C LYS A 138 -8.15 21.10 11.55
N ASN A 139 -8.47 22.14 12.30
CA ASN A 139 -7.68 23.38 12.36
C ASN A 139 -7.79 24.07 13.75
N ILE A 140 -7.01 25.12 13.93
CA ILE A 140 -6.94 25.89 15.20
C ILE A 140 -8.28 26.54 15.53
N GLU A 141 -9.07 27.00 14.57
CA GLU A 141 -10.36 27.61 14.80
C GLU A 141 -11.34 26.61 15.44
N GLN A 142 -11.45 25.42 14.86
CA GLN A 142 -12.25 24.32 15.43
C GLN A 142 -11.72 23.89 16.81
N LEU A 143 -10.39 23.81 16.96
CA LEU A 143 -9.79 23.49 18.25
C LEU A 143 -10.22 24.49 19.34
N LYS A 144 -10.13 25.79 19.07
CA LYS A 144 -10.54 26.85 20.01
C LYS A 144 -12.01 26.76 20.38
N SER A 145 -12.86 26.30 19.48
CA SER A 145 -14.30 26.14 19.75
C SER A 145 -14.64 24.97 20.67
N VAL A 146 -13.75 23.97 20.80
CA VAL A 146 -14.02 22.74 21.58
C VAL A 146 -13.19 22.61 22.86
N ILE A 147 -12.12 23.35 23.02
CA ILE A 147 -11.17 23.22 24.14
C ILE A 147 -11.79 23.51 25.51
N GLY A 148 -12.91 24.23 25.57
CA GLY A 148 -13.63 24.54 26.81
C GLY A 148 -14.52 23.43 27.33
N TYR A 149 -14.72 22.37 26.58
CA TYR A 149 -15.56 21.24 26.97
C TYR A 149 -14.76 20.17 27.70
N ASN A 150 -15.46 19.35 28.50
CA ASN A 150 -14.85 18.22 29.19
C ASN A 150 -14.61 17.06 28.19
N LEU A 151 -13.42 17.02 27.60
CA LEU A 151 -13.00 16.04 26.59
C LEU A 151 -11.82 15.20 27.12
N ASP A 152 -11.83 13.92 26.78
CA ASP A 152 -10.71 13.02 27.09
C ASP A 152 -9.52 13.23 26.15
N ALA A 153 -9.79 13.50 24.88
CA ALA A 153 -8.78 13.79 23.88
C ALA A 153 -9.37 14.51 22.66
N ILE A 154 -8.50 15.13 21.89
CA ILE A 154 -8.81 15.78 20.63
C ILE A 154 -7.96 15.15 19.51
N TYR A 155 -8.59 14.60 18.47
CA TYR A 155 -7.95 14.21 17.23
C TYR A 155 -7.72 15.46 16.40
N TYR A 156 -6.47 15.77 16.12
CA TYR A 156 -6.08 16.95 15.36
C TYR A 156 -5.47 16.59 14.02
N GLU A 157 -5.95 17.17 12.91
CA GLU A 157 -5.56 16.75 11.57
C GLU A 157 -4.46 17.59 10.92
N ASP A 158 -4.31 18.88 11.24
CA ASP A 158 -3.37 19.76 10.53
C ASP A 158 -1.95 19.70 11.12
N ILE A 159 -1.05 19.00 10.44
CA ILE A 159 0.35 18.85 10.84
C ILE A 159 1.10 20.19 10.90
N ASN A 160 0.71 21.17 10.06
CA ASN A 160 1.42 22.46 9.95
C ASN A 160 1.20 23.33 11.20
N THR A 161 0.07 23.16 11.87
CA THR A 161 -0.30 23.90 13.09
C THR A 161 -0.38 23.01 14.33
N LEU A 162 0.16 21.78 14.25
CA LEU A 162 0.11 20.81 15.34
C LEU A 162 0.82 21.29 16.61
N ASN A 163 1.98 21.92 16.48
CA ASN A 163 2.70 22.47 17.66
C ASN A 163 1.89 23.59 18.31
N GLU A 164 1.29 24.50 17.54
CA GLU A 164 0.38 25.54 18.03
C GLU A 164 -0.83 24.92 18.75
N ALA A 165 -1.40 23.84 18.20
CA ALA A 165 -2.51 23.12 18.82
C ALA A 165 -2.13 22.56 20.21
N ILE A 166 -0.94 21.98 20.34
CA ILE A 166 -0.41 21.46 21.60
C ILE A 166 -0.21 22.61 22.62
N GLU A 167 0.35 23.74 22.18
CA GLU A 167 0.56 24.90 23.03
C GLU A 167 -0.77 25.50 23.53
N ILE A 168 -1.77 25.65 22.67
CA ILE A 168 -3.09 26.16 23.02
C ILE A 168 -3.78 25.28 24.06
N THR A 169 -3.66 23.96 23.95
CA THR A 169 -4.27 23.03 24.92
C THR A 169 -3.58 23.05 26.27
N ASN A 170 -2.30 23.45 26.30
CA ASN A 170 -1.49 23.54 27.51
C ASN A 170 -1.62 22.31 28.43
N ASN A 171 -1.59 21.12 27.85
CA ASN A 171 -1.76 19.81 28.47
C ASN A 171 -3.10 19.60 29.23
N LYS A 172 -4.08 20.50 29.11
CA LYS A 172 -5.40 20.34 29.71
C LYS A 172 -6.24 19.24 29.09
N VAL A 173 -6.03 19.01 27.80
CA VAL A 173 -6.65 17.93 27.03
C VAL A 173 -5.60 17.31 26.10
N LYS A 174 -5.65 16.01 25.96
CA LYS A 174 -4.70 15.25 25.15
C LYS A 174 -4.91 15.54 23.67
N ILE A 175 -3.85 15.89 22.94
CA ILE A 175 -3.84 15.96 21.49
C ILE A 175 -3.34 14.64 20.91
N ILE A 176 -4.11 14.08 19.98
CA ILE A 176 -3.76 12.89 19.18
C ILE A 176 -3.68 13.35 17.73
N TYR A 177 -2.52 13.22 17.11
CA TYR A 177 -2.40 13.58 15.69
C TYR A 177 -3.12 12.55 14.82
N SER A 178 -4.13 12.99 14.06
CA SER A 178 -4.89 12.14 13.16
C SER A 178 -4.27 12.18 11.76
N LEU A 179 -3.66 11.05 11.35
CA LEU A 179 -3.02 10.94 10.05
C LEU A 179 -4.06 10.87 8.92
N PRO A 180 -3.72 11.40 7.73
CA PRO A 180 -4.54 11.20 6.54
C PRO A 180 -4.63 9.71 6.18
N ARG A 181 -5.78 9.30 5.63
CA ARG A 181 -6.00 7.93 5.18
C ARG A 181 -5.04 7.51 4.07
N ILE A 182 -4.77 8.39 3.11
CA ILE A 182 -3.87 8.12 1.98
C ILE A 182 -2.52 8.77 2.27
N LEU A 183 -1.46 7.96 2.27
CA LEU A 183 -0.08 8.41 2.42
C LEU A 183 0.77 7.88 1.27
N ARG A 184 1.68 8.72 0.77
CA ARG A 184 2.66 8.39 -0.26
C ARG A 184 4.07 8.40 0.33
N ASN A 185 5.03 7.81 -0.38
CA ASN A 185 6.43 7.76 0.07
C ASN A 185 7.01 9.12 0.46
N LYS A 186 6.61 10.20 -0.22
CA LYS A 186 7.04 11.56 0.11
C LYS A 186 6.53 12.04 1.48
N ASP A 187 5.34 11.60 1.87
CA ASP A 187 4.68 12.04 3.10
C ASP A 187 5.36 11.41 4.32
N TYR A 188 5.88 10.19 4.19
CA TYR A 188 6.62 9.50 5.26
C TYR A 188 7.87 10.25 5.71
N LYS A 189 8.51 11.04 4.84
CA LYS A 189 9.65 11.88 5.23
C LYS A 189 9.29 12.93 6.29
N ILE A 190 8.07 13.45 6.24
CA ILE A 190 7.55 14.41 7.24
C ILE A 190 7.13 13.65 8.50
N LEU A 191 6.50 12.49 8.33
CA LEU A 191 5.96 11.69 9.43
C LEU A 191 7.04 11.02 10.28
N ASN A 192 8.20 10.67 9.70
CA ASN A 192 9.34 10.11 10.44
C ASN A 192 9.77 11.03 11.58
N ASN A 193 9.74 12.34 11.38
CA ASN A 193 10.08 13.30 12.42
C ASN A 193 9.07 13.32 13.58
N LEU A 194 7.85 12.81 13.39
CA LEU A 194 6.83 12.70 14.42
C LEU A 194 6.94 11.39 15.20
N SER A 195 7.37 10.31 14.58
CA SER A 195 7.52 9.00 15.24
C SER A 195 8.53 9.08 16.39
N ASP A 196 9.56 9.92 16.25
CA ASP A 196 10.61 10.11 17.25
C ASP A 196 10.16 10.98 18.45
N LYS A 197 9.01 11.69 18.35
CA LYS A 197 8.53 12.63 19.37
C LYS A 197 7.64 12.00 20.45
N ASN A 198 7.48 10.69 20.46
CA ASN A 198 6.61 9.96 21.40
C ASN A 198 5.16 10.52 21.49
N MET A 199 4.64 11.00 20.36
CA MET A 199 3.32 11.59 20.26
C MET A 199 2.24 10.51 20.07
N ALA A 200 1.07 10.73 20.64
CA ALA A 200 -0.11 9.92 20.36
C ALA A 200 -0.59 10.15 18.92
N VAL A 201 -0.85 9.08 18.18
CA VAL A 201 -1.25 9.14 16.77
C VAL A 201 -2.46 8.27 16.46
N GLN A 202 -3.35 8.76 15.59
CA GLN A 202 -4.42 7.98 15.00
C GLN A 202 -4.05 7.63 13.56
N VAL A 203 -4.09 6.34 13.21
CA VAL A 203 -3.70 5.82 11.91
C VAL A 203 -4.88 5.23 11.15
N GLY A 204 -5.01 5.58 9.89
CA GLY A 204 -6.06 5.12 8.97
C GLY A 204 -5.55 4.29 7.80
N ASN A 205 -4.28 3.83 7.84
CA ASN A 205 -3.69 2.91 6.87
C ASN A 205 -2.67 1.98 7.52
N LEU A 206 -2.49 0.79 6.95
CA LEU A 206 -1.62 -0.26 7.50
C LEU A 206 -0.14 0.13 7.53
N GLY A 207 0.33 0.86 6.51
CA GLY A 207 1.74 1.26 6.43
C GLY A 207 2.19 2.15 7.59
N SER A 208 1.27 2.92 8.17
CA SER A 208 1.59 3.80 9.30
C SER A 208 1.69 3.07 10.63
N ILE A 209 1.09 1.91 10.79
CA ILE A 209 1.15 1.12 12.04
C ILE A 209 2.61 0.81 12.38
N ASN A 210 3.36 0.29 11.42
CA ASN A 210 4.76 -0.06 11.64
C ASN A 210 5.64 1.17 11.93
N LEU A 211 5.35 2.32 11.30
CA LEU A 211 6.07 3.56 11.55
C LEU A 211 5.89 4.05 12.98
N PHE A 212 4.68 3.93 13.52
CA PHE A 212 4.30 4.46 14.82
C PHE A 212 4.15 3.38 15.91
N LYS A 213 4.72 2.20 15.72
CA LYS A 213 4.59 1.07 16.67
C LYS A 213 5.11 1.35 18.08
N ASN A 214 6.00 2.33 18.25
CA ASN A 214 6.55 2.75 19.54
C ASN A 214 5.81 3.96 20.13
N ASN A 215 4.80 4.47 19.44
CA ASN A 215 3.99 5.59 19.88
C ASN A 215 2.68 5.08 20.51
N GLU A 216 1.96 5.93 21.20
CA GLU A 216 0.60 5.63 21.61
C GLU A 216 -0.30 5.61 20.37
N LEU A 217 -0.81 4.42 20.01
CA LEU A 217 -1.41 4.13 18.72
C LEU A 217 -2.93 3.99 18.82
N TYR A 218 -3.64 4.77 18.03
CA TYR A 218 -5.10 4.76 17.88
C TYR A 218 -5.45 4.32 16.45
N ILE A 219 -6.31 3.32 16.32
CA ILE A 219 -6.74 2.80 15.01
C ILE A 219 -8.00 3.55 14.58
N ASP A 220 -7.96 4.16 13.38
CA ASP A 220 -9.10 4.86 12.80
C ASP A 220 -10.10 3.87 12.18
N SER A 221 -11.37 4.26 12.08
CA SER A 221 -12.46 3.49 11.44
C SER A 221 -12.16 3.09 9.99
N TYR A 222 -11.25 3.78 9.31
CA TYR A 222 -10.79 3.43 7.96
C TYR A 222 -10.09 2.07 7.86
N LEU A 223 -9.64 1.51 8.97
CA LEU A 223 -9.03 0.18 9.02
C LEU A 223 -10.05 -0.95 9.21
N ASN A 224 -11.34 -0.65 9.06
CA ASN A 224 -12.44 -1.61 8.97
C ASN A 224 -12.45 -2.64 10.10
N VAL A 225 -12.56 -2.17 11.34
CA VAL A 225 -12.66 -3.04 12.52
C VAL A 225 -14.09 -3.54 12.65
N PHE A 226 -14.35 -4.75 12.17
CA PHE A 226 -15.69 -5.37 12.10
C PHE A 226 -15.91 -6.51 13.10
N ASN A 227 -14.84 -7.04 13.70
CA ASN A 227 -14.94 -8.20 14.57
C ASN A 227 -13.82 -8.23 15.62
N SER A 228 -13.98 -9.10 16.62
CA SER A 228 -13.04 -9.25 17.71
C SER A 228 -11.64 -9.74 17.26
N GLU A 229 -11.55 -10.50 16.18
CA GLU A 229 -10.26 -10.98 15.67
C GLU A 229 -9.43 -9.83 15.08
N THR A 230 -10.10 -8.89 14.40
CA THR A 230 -9.43 -7.66 13.94
C THR A 230 -8.94 -6.82 15.13
N ILE A 231 -9.72 -6.75 16.23
CA ILE A 231 -9.28 -6.05 17.45
C ILE A 231 -8.04 -6.73 18.04
N LYS A 232 -8.03 -8.06 18.15
CA LYS A 232 -6.87 -8.82 18.64
C LYS A 232 -5.64 -8.60 17.77
N HIS A 233 -5.83 -8.56 16.44
CA HIS A 233 -4.73 -8.27 15.52
C HIS A 233 -4.12 -6.90 15.83
N TYR A 234 -4.91 -5.83 15.88
CA TYR A 234 -4.37 -4.50 16.20
C TYR A 234 -3.83 -4.39 17.63
N SER A 235 -4.38 -5.14 18.57
CA SER A 235 -3.80 -5.26 19.92
C SER A 235 -2.40 -5.85 19.88
N SER A 236 -2.18 -6.89 19.06
CA SER A 236 -0.84 -7.48 18.88
C SER A 236 0.15 -6.57 18.15
N GLU A 237 -0.35 -5.62 17.35
CA GLU A 237 0.44 -4.57 16.71
C GLU A 237 0.72 -3.36 17.63
N GLY A 238 0.25 -3.40 18.90
CA GLY A 238 0.52 -2.36 19.89
C GLY A 238 -0.51 -1.25 19.95
N ALA A 239 -1.69 -1.42 19.35
CA ALA A 239 -2.75 -0.41 19.44
C ALA A 239 -3.28 -0.25 20.88
N ASN A 240 -3.59 0.98 21.26
CA ASN A 240 -4.20 1.34 22.55
C ASN A 240 -5.73 1.39 22.48
N THR A 241 -6.25 1.84 21.34
CA THR A 241 -7.69 2.00 21.10
C THR A 241 -7.99 1.70 19.65
N VAL A 242 -9.14 1.13 19.37
CA VAL A 242 -9.63 0.90 18.02
C VAL A 242 -10.98 1.59 17.80
N CYS A 243 -11.08 2.36 16.70
CA CYS A 243 -12.36 2.87 16.23
C CYS A 243 -13.00 1.81 15.32
N ILE A 244 -14.18 1.33 15.74
CA ILE A 244 -14.91 0.31 14.99
C ILE A 244 -15.60 0.89 13.76
N SER A 245 -15.95 0.01 12.81
CA SER A 245 -16.65 0.41 11.60
C SER A 245 -18.03 1.04 11.93
N GLN A 246 -18.37 2.08 11.19
CA GLN A 246 -19.66 2.77 11.29
C GLN A 246 -20.84 1.92 10.75
N GLU A 247 -20.56 0.82 10.09
CA GLU A 247 -21.56 -0.10 9.53
C GLU A 247 -22.09 -1.09 10.57
N LEU A 248 -21.46 -1.16 11.76
CA LEU A 248 -21.87 -2.05 12.85
C LEU A 248 -23.08 -1.49 13.60
N ASN A 249 -24.05 -2.34 13.91
CA ASN A 249 -25.15 -2.01 14.77
C ASN A 249 -24.80 -2.20 16.26
N LEU A 250 -25.65 -1.70 17.17
CA LEU A 250 -25.40 -1.73 18.61
C LEU A 250 -25.30 -3.15 19.19
N THR A 251 -25.99 -4.13 18.61
CA THR A 251 -25.94 -5.52 19.06
C THR A 251 -24.57 -6.13 18.74
N GLU A 252 -24.10 -5.94 17.52
CA GLU A 252 -22.78 -6.38 17.08
C GLU A 252 -21.66 -5.73 17.90
N ILE A 253 -21.77 -4.43 18.18
CA ILE A 253 -20.82 -3.70 19.02
C ILE A 253 -20.77 -4.30 20.44
N LYS A 254 -21.94 -4.57 21.04
CA LYS A 254 -22.01 -5.19 22.37
C LYS A 254 -21.39 -6.57 22.40
N GLU A 255 -21.60 -7.38 21.36
CA GLU A 255 -20.98 -8.68 21.25
C GLU A 255 -19.44 -8.57 21.12
N MET A 256 -18.95 -7.68 20.29
CA MET A 256 -17.50 -7.44 20.14
C MET A 256 -16.84 -7.03 21.46
N LEU A 257 -17.50 -6.22 22.30
CA LEU A 257 -16.99 -5.79 23.61
C LEU A 257 -16.69 -6.98 24.52
N ASN A 258 -17.43 -8.08 24.43
CA ASN A 258 -17.22 -9.28 25.24
C ASN A 258 -15.89 -9.98 24.94
N TYR A 259 -15.32 -9.73 23.77
CA TYR A 259 -14.09 -10.39 23.28
C TYR A 259 -12.92 -9.43 23.05
N SER A 260 -13.11 -8.13 23.33
CA SER A 260 -12.09 -7.11 23.08
C SER A 260 -11.07 -7.02 24.23
N ASP A 261 -9.79 -6.88 23.86
CA ASP A 261 -8.68 -6.55 24.76
C ASP A 261 -8.43 -5.07 24.86
N LEU A 262 -8.90 -4.29 23.89
CA LEU A 262 -8.68 -2.87 23.75
C LEU A 262 -9.91 -2.05 24.12
N ASP A 263 -9.70 -0.78 24.40
CA ASP A 263 -10.77 0.20 24.43
C ASP A 263 -11.33 0.36 23.00
N ILE A 264 -12.66 0.30 22.90
CA ILE A 264 -13.39 0.46 21.64
C ILE A 264 -13.93 1.87 21.56
N GLU A 265 -13.76 2.49 20.41
CA GLU A 265 -14.31 3.79 20.08
C GLU A 265 -15.31 3.66 18.92
N SER A 266 -16.41 4.41 18.99
CA SER A 266 -17.39 4.48 17.91
C SER A 266 -17.66 5.94 17.57
N ILE A 267 -17.81 6.24 16.27
CA ILE A 267 -18.22 7.56 15.80
C ILE A 267 -19.71 7.75 16.10
N ALA A 268 -20.03 8.68 16.98
CA ALA A 268 -21.38 8.94 17.40
C ALA A 268 -22.07 10.04 16.57
N TYR A 269 -21.29 11.01 16.09
CA TYR A 269 -21.81 12.16 15.36
C TYR A 269 -20.74 12.79 14.46
N GLY A 270 -21.12 13.27 13.29
CA GLY A 270 -20.24 14.03 12.40
C GLY A 270 -20.47 13.71 10.92
N TYR A 271 -19.68 14.37 10.08
CA TYR A 271 -19.65 14.09 8.65
C TYR A 271 -18.80 12.86 8.37
N THR A 272 -19.38 11.89 7.71
CA THR A 272 -18.68 10.70 7.23
C THR A 272 -18.16 10.93 5.83
N PRO A 273 -16.86 10.68 5.55
CA PRO A 273 -16.33 10.74 4.20
C PRO A 273 -16.95 9.66 3.32
N LEU A 274 -17.66 10.07 2.28
CA LEU A 274 -18.27 9.16 1.31
C LEU A 274 -17.30 8.79 0.19
N MET A 275 -16.38 9.70 -0.16
CA MET A 275 -15.40 9.50 -1.21
C MET A 275 -14.10 10.22 -0.89
N ILE A 276 -13.00 9.61 -1.24
CA ILE A 276 -11.66 10.22 -1.22
C ILE A 276 -11.15 10.25 -2.66
N SER A 277 -10.72 11.43 -3.12
CA SER A 277 -10.18 11.63 -4.46
C SER A 277 -8.83 12.32 -4.39
N GLU A 278 -7.88 11.89 -5.20
CA GLU A 278 -6.63 12.62 -5.44
C GLU A 278 -6.80 13.74 -6.48
N TYR A 279 -7.89 13.74 -7.20
CA TYR A 279 -8.27 14.84 -8.07
C TYR A 279 -8.87 15.97 -7.25
N CYS A 280 -8.25 17.15 -7.34
CA CYS A 280 -8.75 18.35 -6.65
C CYS A 280 -9.65 19.17 -7.57
N PRO A 281 -10.99 19.11 -7.41
CA PRO A 281 -11.90 19.90 -8.25
C PRO A 281 -11.69 21.41 -8.09
N MET A 282 -11.27 21.85 -6.90
CA MET A 282 -10.97 23.26 -6.66
C MET A 282 -9.72 23.73 -7.41
N GLY A 283 -8.68 22.90 -7.47
CA GLY A 283 -7.46 23.20 -8.22
C GLY A 283 -7.72 23.41 -9.71
N VAL A 284 -8.69 22.69 -10.25
CA VAL A 284 -9.11 22.83 -11.66
C VAL A 284 -9.94 24.10 -11.88
N LEU A 285 -10.86 24.41 -10.97
CA LEU A 285 -11.75 25.59 -11.10
C LEU A 285 -11.01 26.91 -10.91
N ILE A 286 -10.02 26.93 -10.00
CA ILE A 286 -9.33 28.16 -9.59
C ILE A 286 -8.12 28.49 -10.50
N ARG A 287 -7.70 27.60 -11.38
CA ARG A 287 -6.60 27.72 -12.36
C ARG A 287 -5.21 28.14 -11.85
N ASP A 288 -5.11 28.74 -10.67
CA ASP A 288 -3.86 29.21 -10.06
C ASP A 288 -3.28 28.26 -8.99
N CYS A 289 -3.79 27.03 -8.91
CA CYS A 289 -3.28 26.04 -7.97
C CYS A 289 -1.91 25.55 -8.43
N LYS A 290 -0.86 26.00 -7.78
CA LYS A 290 0.48 25.41 -7.92
C LYS A 290 0.47 24.12 -7.11
N LYS A 291 0.52 22.97 -7.80
CA LYS A 291 0.71 21.65 -7.18
C LYS A 291 1.76 21.76 -6.07
N ASP A 292 1.46 21.22 -4.90
CA ASP A 292 2.30 21.20 -3.69
C ASP A 292 2.30 22.45 -2.80
N LYS A 293 1.51 23.47 -3.08
CA LYS A 293 1.33 24.60 -2.15
C LYS A 293 -0.16 24.85 -1.92
N ARG A 294 -0.63 24.64 -0.69
CA ARG A 294 -1.96 25.12 -0.27
C ARG A 294 -2.06 26.62 -0.59
N SER A 295 -2.94 26.97 -1.50
CA SER A 295 -3.25 28.37 -1.73
C SER A 295 -4.13 28.89 -0.58
N SER A 296 -4.06 30.18 -0.27
CA SER A 296 -4.93 30.83 0.72
C SER A 296 -6.43 30.66 0.40
N ILE A 297 -6.75 30.37 -0.85
CA ILE A 297 -8.12 30.14 -1.36
C ILE A 297 -8.67 28.80 -0.86
N CYS A 298 -7.82 27.77 -0.73
CA CYS A 298 -8.22 26.45 -0.24
C CYS A 298 -8.82 26.50 1.18
N ASN A 299 -8.42 27.44 2.00
CA ASN A 299 -8.83 27.54 3.39
C ASN A 299 -9.92 28.59 3.65
N LYS A 300 -10.23 29.45 2.66
CA LYS A 300 -11.11 30.62 2.85
C LYS A 300 -12.58 30.37 2.60
N SER A 301 -12.96 29.25 1.95
CA SER A 301 -14.33 29.00 1.54
C SER A 301 -14.73 27.56 1.77
N MET A 302 -15.97 27.34 2.16
CA MET A 302 -16.55 26.01 2.15
C MET A 302 -16.98 25.69 0.72
N TYR A 303 -16.39 24.62 0.17
CA TYR A 303 -16.76 24.12 -1.15
C TYR A 303 -17.65 22.89 -1.01
N ALA A 304 -18.52 22.71 -1.98
CA ALA A 304 -19.36 21.54 -2.07
C ALA A 304 -19.55 21.11 -3.53
N LEU A 305 -19.78 19.85 -3.74
CA LEU A 305 -20.28 19.28 -4.99
C LEU A 305 -21.79 19.18 -4.89
N LYS A 306 -22.49 19.54 -5.96
CA LYS A 306 -23.93 19.36 -6.11
C LYS A 306 -24.15 18.34 -7.22
N ASP A 307 -24.93 17.32 -6.94
CA ASP A 307 -25.26 16.29 -7.92
C ASP A 307 -26.46 16.67 -8.79
N GLY A 308 -26.84 15.80 -9.72
CA GLY A 308 -27.99 16.00 -10.60
C GLY A 308 -29.36 15.95 -9.91
N LYS A 309 -29.42 15.60 -8.62
CA LYS A 309 -30.64 15.59 -7.78
C LYS A 309 -30.66 16.71 -6.77
N ASP A 310 -29.78 17.69 -6.93
CA ASP A 310 -29.62 18.84 -6.04
C ASP A 310 -29.06 18.52 -4.63
N GLU A 311 -28.56 17.30 -4.41
CA GLU A 311 -27.89 16.93 -3.17
C GLU A 311 -26.52 17.60 -3.07
N VAL A 312 -26.17 18.06 -1.86
CA VAL A 312 -24.96 18.85 -1.63
C VAL A 312 -23.97 18.09 -0.76
N PHE A 313 -22.79 17.77 -1.33
CA PHE A 313 -21.70 17.07 -0.68
C PHE A 313 -20.57 18.03 -0.35
N ARG A 314 -20.26 18.23 0.92
CA ARG A 314 -19.17 19.10 1.35
C ARG A 314 -17.83 18.52 0.93
N LEU A 315 -16.96 19.38 0.39
CA LEU A 315 -15.59 19.06 0.09
C LEU A 315 -14.69 19.40 1.29
N SER A 316 -13.94 18.43 1.75
CA SER A 316 -12.90 18.60 2.77
C SER A 316 -11.55 18.32 2.15
N GLN A 317 -10.60 19.23 2.32
CA GLN A 317 -9.26 19.04 1.80
C GLN A 317 -8.41 18.24 2.77
N ASP A 318 -7.54 17.40 2.21
CA ASP A 318 -6.47 16.76 2.95
C ASP A 318 -5.38 17.77 3.32
N VAL A 319 -4.63 17.46 4.36
CA VAL A 319 -3.47 18.23 4.82
C VAL A 319 -2.36 18.23 3.79
N PHE A 320 -2.17 17.12 3.10
CA PHE A 320 -1.23 16.99 2.00
C PHE A 320 -1.93 17.31 0.67
N CYS A 321 -1.65 18.49 0.13
CA CYS A 321 -2.11 18.84 -1.22
C CYS A 321 -1.43 17.96 -2.26
N ARG A 322 -2.21 17.37 -3.17
CA ARG A 322 -1.72 16.38 -4.16
C ARG A 322 -2.04 16.78 -5.58
#